data_25231dba8adc267c4665fefd9ecc244a
#
_entry.id   25231dba8adc267c4665fefd9ecc244a
#
_cell.length_a   1.000
_cell.length_b   1.000
_cell.length_c   1.000
_cell.angle_alpha   90.00
_cell.angle_beta   90.00
_cell.angle_gamma   90.00
#
_symmetry.space_group_name_H-M   'P 1'
#
loop_
_entity.id
_entity.type
_entity.pdbx_description
1 polymer ?
#
loop_
_entity_poly.entity_id
_entity_poly.type
_entity_poly.pdbx_seq_one_letter_code
_entity_poly.pdbx_strand_id
1 'polypeptide(L)'
;MAGRNRPHPAKRRFFIKLTTLVSRTEPKDFIDFYFIRRRFPRIEMSEIYRDAQAKDAQFADPASAAYQLERTVKDLRRIIRGGSELKMIPQLLVSVDWADFWRVFTDLAEWIYDQGR
;
A
#
# COMPACT_ATOMS: atom_id res chain seq x y z
N MET A 1 23.42 -14.99 -15.46
CA MET A 1 23.65 -13.61 -15.57
C MET A 1 23.09 -12.81 -14.44
N ALA A 2 24.01 -12.24 -13.69
CA ALA A 2 23.69 -11.54 -12.47
C ALA A 2 22.71 -10.38 -12.61
N GLY A 3 22.77 -9.67 -13.73
CA GLY A 3 21.92 -8.51 -13.96
C GLY A 3 20.44 -8.81 -14.05
N ARG A 4 20.07 -10.05 -14.30
CA ARG A 4 18.66 -10.45 -14.44
C ARG A 4 17.91 -10.51 -13.14
N ASN A 5 18.64 -10.70 -12.03
CA ASN A 5 18.03 -10.89 -10.72
C ASN A 5 17.97 -9.59 -9.91
N ARG A 6 18.36 -8.48 -10.51
CA ARG A 6 18.25 -7.21 -9.82
C ARG A 6 16.79 -6.83 -9.68
N PRO A 7 16.33 -6.54 -8.45
CA PRO A 7 14.96 -6.09 -8.27
C PRO A 7 14.75 -4.76 -8.97
N HIS A 8 13.60 -4.60 -9.60
CA HIS A 8 13.21 -3.33 -10.18
C HIS A 8 13.17 -2.29 -9.07
N PRO A 9 13.70 -1.06 -9.27
CA PRO A 9 13.66 -0.03 -8.23
C PRO A 9 12.26 0.24 -7.69
N ALA A 10 11.24 0.13 -8.55
CA ALA A 10 9.86 0.32 -8.12
C ALA A 10 9.39 -0.78 -7.16
N LYS A 11 9.87 -2.01 -7.30
CA LYS A 11 9.52 -3.10 -6.38
C LYS A 11 9.97 -2.80 -4.97
N ARG A 12 11.19 -2.25 -4.81
CA ARG A 12 11.71 -1.89 -3.51
C ARG A 12 10.88 -0.79 -2.86
N ARG A 13 10.54 0.24 -3.62
CA ARG A 13 9.70 1.32 -3.13
C ARG A 13 8.30 0.81 -2.76
N PHE A 14 7.75 -0.06 -3.59
CA PHE A 14 6.44 -0.63 -3.39
C PHE A 14 6.38 -1.44 -2.10
N PHE A 15 7.37 -2.31 -1.90
CA PHE A 15 7.46 -3.12 -0.69
C PHE A 15 7.62 -2.23 0.56
N ILE A 16 8.48 -1.22 0.51
CA ILE A 16 8.67 -0.31 1.63
C ILE A 16 7.36 0.42 1.97
N LYS A 17 6.63 0.90 0.96
CA LYS A 17 5.34 1.54 1.20
C LYS A 17 4.31 0.58 1.77
N LEU A 18 4.28 -0.67 1.30
CA LEU A 18 3.37 -1.67 1.86
C LEU A 18 3.60 -1.85 3.36
N THR A 19 4.86 -1.93 3.78
CA THR A 19 5.16 -2.09 5.22
C THR A 19 4.70 -0.88 6.04
N THR A 20 4.84 0.32 5.49
CA THR A 20 4.39 1.53 6.20
C THR A 20 2.87 1.65 6.29
N LEU A 21 2.14 1.19 5.26
CA LEU A 21 0.67 1.26 5.25
C LEU A 21 0.04 0.47 6.40
N VAL A 22 0.66 -0.63 6.77
CA VAL A 22 0.16 -1.49 7.86
C VAL A 22 0.53 -0.92 9.22
N SER A 23 1.64 -0.20 9.29
CA SER A 23 2.20 0.27 10.55
C SER A 23 1.62 1.60 11.02
N ARG A 24 1.25 2.48 10.11
CA ARG A 24 0.81 3.83 10.45
C ARG A 24 -0.10 4.43 9.39
N THR A 25 -0.89 5.42 9.80
CA THR A 25 -1.79 6.12 8.89
C THR A 25 -1.17 7.45 8.48
N GLU A 26 -0.42 7.42 7.39
CA GLU A 26 0.17 8.61 6.78
C GLU A 26 -0.43 8.79 5.37
N PRO A 27 -1.22 9.84 5.12
CA PRO A 27 -1.86 10.02 3.81
C PRO A 27 -0.88 9.97 2.64
N LYS A 28 0.30 10.54 2.82
CA LYS A 28 1.33 10.57 1.79
C LYS A 28 1.74 9.16 1.37
N ASP A 29 1.91 8.25 2.33
CA ASP A 29 2.34 6.87 2.03
C ASP A 29 1.28 6.12 1.21
N PHE A 30 -0.01 6.32 1.53
CA PHE A 30 -1.10 5.72 0.77
C PHE A 30 -1.16 6.29 -0.64
N ILE A 31 -0.99 7.60 -0.79
CA ILE A 31 -1.00 8.25 -2.10
C ILE A 31 0.18 7.77 -2.94
N ASP A 32 1.37 7.67 -2.35
CA ASP A 32 2.56 7.15 -3.03
C ASP A 32 2.34 5.71 -3.51
N PHE A 33 1.79 4.86 -2.64
CA PHE A 33 1.49 3.47 -3.00
C PHE A 33 0.51 3.40 -4.18
N TYR A 34 -0.54 4.22 -4.13
CA TYR A 34 -1.56 4.26 -5.18
C TYR A 34 -0.93 4.63 -6.53
N PHE A 35 -0.08 5.65 -6.57
CA PHE A 35 0.55 6.06 -7.81
C PHE A 35 1.58 5.04 -8.30
N ILE A 36 2.34 4.41 -7.42
CA ILE A 36 3.27 3.34 -7.81
C ILE A 36 2.48 2.19 -8.43
N ARG A 37 1.38 1.80 -7.83
CA ARG A 37 0.54 0.73 -8.35
C ARG A 37 0.00 1.05 -9.73
N ARG A 38 -0.44 2.28 -9.95
CA ARG A 38 -0.95 2.71 -11.26
C ARG A 38 0.14 2.78 -12.30
N ARG A 39 1.32 3.25 -11.92
CA ARG A 39 2.43 3.40 -12.83
C ARG A 39 3.03 2.05 -13.23
N PHE A 40 3.03 1.08 -12.33
CA PHE A 40 3.65 -0.22 -12.54
C PHE A 40 2.66 -1.35 -12.31
N PRO A 41 1.60 -1.45 -13.14
CA PRO A 41 0.54 -2.45 -12.91
C PRO A 41 1.02 -3.89 -13.13
N ARG A 42 2.15 -4.08 -13.80
CA ARG A 42 2.69 -5.41 -14.10
C ARG A 42 3.48 -6.00 -12.94
N ILE A 43 3.83 -5.19 -11.94
CA ILE A 43 4.50 -5.73 -10.76
C ILE A 43 3.52 -6.60 -9.99
N GLU A 44 3.89 -7.86 -9.78
CA GLU A 44 3.04 -8.81 -9.09
C GLU A 44 2.99 -8.51 -7.59
N MET A 45 1.77 -8.39 -7.05
CA MET A 45 1.59 -8.14 -5.62
C MET A 45 2.15 -9.28 -4.78
N SER A 46 2.10 -10.51 -5.29
CA SER A 46 2.67 -11.67 -4.62
C SER A 46 4.17 -11.54 -4.35
N GLU A 47 4.91 -10.94 -5.27
CA GLU A 47 6.34 -10.68 -5.08
C GLU A 47 6.57 -9.64 -3.98
N ILE A 48 5.79 -8.56 -4.01
CA ILE A 48 5.90 -7.49 -3.03
C ILE A 48 5.57 -8.01 -1.64
N TYR A 49 4.50 -8.80 -1.54
CA TYR A 49 4.07 -9.36 -0.25
C TYR A 49 5.09 -10.37 0.29
N ARG A 50 5.68 -11.17 -0.57
CA ARG A 50 6.73 -12.12 -0.18
C ARG A 50 7.94 -11.39 0.40
N ASP A 51 8.35 -10.29 -0.24
CA ASP A 51 9.46 -9.47 0.27
C ASP A 51 9.11 -8.85 1.62
N ALA A 52 7.87 -8.39 1.78
CA ALA A 52 7.40 -7.85 3.04
C ALA A 52 7.42 -8.91 4.15
N GLN A 53 6.95 -10.13 3.86
CA GLN A 53 6.98 -11.23 4.82
C GLN A 53 8.39 -11.60 5.25
N ALA A 54 9.33 -11.54 4.32
CA ALA A 54 10.73 -11.89 4.61
C ALA A 54 11.40 -10.87 5.51
N LYS A 55 10.94 -9.62 5.49
CA LYS A 55 11.64 -8.52 6.18
C LYS A 55 10.87 -7.89 7.32
N ASP A 56 9.58 -8.16 7.44
CA ASP A 56 8.74 -7.53 8.45
C ASP A 56 7.81 -8.56 9.09
N ALA A 57 7.97 -8.77 10.38
CA ALA A 57 7.19 -9.76 11.13
C ALA A 57 5.68 -9.49 11.10
N GLN A 58 5.25 -8.26 10.84
CA GLN A 58 3.83 -7.92 10.75
C GLN A 58 3.11 -8.70 9.65
N PHE A 59 3.85 -9.14 8.63
CA PHE A 59 3.27 -9.86 7.50
C PHE A 59 3.33 -11.37 7.63
N ALA A 60 3.87 -11.87 8.75
CA ALA A 60 3.95 -13.31 8.99
C ALA A 60 2.55 -13.95 9.08
N ASP A 61 1.58 -13.22 9.63
CA ASP A 61 0.18 -13.65 9.69
C ASP A 61 -0.65 -12.78 8.75
N PRO A 62 -1.08 -13.32 7.60
CA PRO A 62 -1.85 -12.54 6.63
C PRO A 62 -3.16 -11.95 7.20
N ALA A 63 -3.87 -12.71 8.02
CA ALA A 63 -5.12 -12.20 8.61
C ALA A 63 -4.85 -10.98 9.48
N SER A 64 -3.78 -11.00 10.27
CA SER A 64 -3.41 -9.88 11.11
C SER A 64 -2.97 -8.67 10.27
N ALA A 65 -2.17 -8.89 9.23
CA ALA A 65 -1.73 -7.83 8.35
C ALA A 65 -2.92 -7.17 7.64
N ALA A 66 -3.86 -7.97 7.15
CA ALA A 66 -5.07 -7.46 6.50
C ALA A 66 -5.90 -6.61 7.47
N TYR A 67 -6.05 -7.09 8.70
CA TYR A 67 -6.78 -6.34 9.73
C TYR A 67 -6.14 -4.99 10.03
N GLN A 68 -4.82 -4.97 10.16
CA GLN A 68 -4.09 -3.73 10.40
C GLN A 68 -4.24 -2.76 9.23
N LEU A 69 -4.18 -3.26 8.01
CA LEU A 69 -4.39 -2.42 6.83
C LEU A 69 -5.80 -1.83 6.82
N GLU A 70 -6.81 -2.63 7.12
CA GLU A 70 -8.19 -2.14 7.20
C GLU A 70 -8.32 -1.03 8.23
N ARG A 71 -7.64 -1.16 9.37
CA ARG A 71 -7.65 -0.13 10.41
C ARG A 71 -7.01 1.16 9.93
N THR A 72 -5.85 1.07 9.31
CA THR A 72 -5.17 2.28 8.82
C THR A 72 -5.96 2.94 7.71
N VAL A 73 -6.60 2.17 6.83
CA VAL A 73 -7.47 2.71 5.78
C VAL A 73 -8.67 3.43 6.38
N LYS A 74 -9.27 2.86 7.42
CA LYS A 74 -10.39 3.48 8.12
C LYS A 74 -10.00 4.81 8.74
N ASP A 75 -8.83 4.84 9.39
CA ASP A 75 -8.29 6.07 9.95
C ASP A 75 -7.98 7.10 8.88
N LEU A 76 -7.45 6.65 7.74
CA LEU A 76 -7.17 7.52 6.61
C LEU A 76 -8.45 8.19 6.09
N ARG A 77 -9.56 7.44 6.02
CA ARG A 77 -10.84 8.02 5.59
C ARG A 77 -11.28 9.16 6.50
N ARG A 78 -11.08 9.01 7.82
CA ARG A 78 -11.41 10.07 8.76
C ARG A 78 -10.54 11.31 8.54
N ILE A 79 -9.25 11.11 8.34
CA ILE A 79 -8.29 12.20 8.12
C ILE A 79 -8.67 12.96 6.85
N ILE A 80 -8.97 12.23 5.78
CA ILE A 80 -9.32 12.85 4.49
C ILE A 80 -10.64 13.60 4.58
N ARG A 81 -11.62 13.07 5.30
CA ARG A 81 -12.90 13.77 5.51
C ARG A 81 -12.71 15.05 6.30
N GLY A 82 -11.78 15.06 7.26
CA GLY A 82 -11.46 16.25 8.04
C GLY A 82 -10.80 17.36 7.23
N GLY A 83 -10.15 17.00 6.12
CA GLY A 83 -9.60 17.96 5.16
C GLY A 83 -8.34 18.69 5.60
N SER A 84 -7.97 18.60 6.87
CA SER A 84 -6.89 19.43 7.40
C SER A 84 -5.51 19.05 6.91
N GLU A 85 -5.22 17.75 6.80
CA GLU A 85 -3.90 17.30 6.37
C GLU A 85 -3.74 17.31 4.85
N LEU A 86 -4.85 17.30 4.11
CA LEU A 86 -4.81 17.31 2.66
C LEU A 86 -4.35 18.64 2.10
N LYS A 87 -4.41 19.70 2.89
CA LYS A 87 -3.91 21.02 2.49
C LYS A 87 -2.42 21.04 2.22
N MET A 88 -1.69 20.04 2.74
CA MET A 88 -0.24 19.96 2.59
C MET A 88 0.21 19.41 1.23
N ILE A 89 -0.68 18.76 0.49
CA ILE A 89 -0.34 18.14 -0.79
C ILE A 89 -1.44 18.37 -1.84
N PRO A 90 -1.84 19.64 -2.08
CA PRO A 90 -3.00 19.90 -2.94
C PRO A 90 -2.85 19.42 -4.38
N GLN A 91 -1.64 19.42 -4.92
CA GLN A 91 -1.39 18.98 -6.29
C GLN A 91 -1.62 17.49 -6.47
N LEU A 92 -1.27 16.68 -5.47
CA LEU A 92 -1.49 15.25 -5.52
C LEU A 92 -2.98 14.90 -5.44
N LEU A 93 -3.73 15.70 -4.68
CA LEU A 93 -5.17 15.47 -4.50
C LEU A 93 -5.97 15.61 -5.79
N VAL A 94 -5.57 16.54 -6.65
CA VAL A 94 -6.26 16.79 -7.92
C VAL A 94 -6.12 15.60 -8.87
N SER A 95 -5.04 14.83 -8.73
CA SER A 95 -4.74 13.70 -9.62
C SER A 95 -5.31 12.37 -9.15
N VAL A 96 -5.92 12.32 -7.96
CA VAL A 96 -6.41 11.08 -7.38
C VAL A 96 -7.87 10.84 -7.73
N ASP A 97 -8.14 9.70 -8.35
CA ASP A 97 -9.49 9.18 -8.49
C ASP A 97 -9.85 8.49 -7.17
N TRP A 98 -10.62 9.16 -6.32
CA TRP A 98 -10.89 8.68 -4.96
C TRP A 98 -11.67 7.37 -4.92
N ALA A 99 -12.58 7.14 -5.87
CA ALA A 99 -13.31 5.88 -5.93
C ALA A 99 -12.35 4.72 -6.23
N ASP A 100 -11.45 4.92 -7.20
CA ASP A 100 -10.43 3.93 -7.54
C ASP A 100 -9.44 3.75 -6.39
N PHE A 101 -9.04 4.85 -5.74
CA PHE A 101 -8.12 4.83 -4.60
C PHE A 101 -8.65 3.91 -3.49
N TRP A 102 -9.89 4.10 -3.05
CA TRP A 102 -10.46 3.28 -1.98
C TRP A 102 -10.59 1.83 -2.40
N ARG A 103 -10.96 1.58 -3.66
CA ARG A 103 -11.05 0.23 -4.20
C ARG A 103 -9.71 -0.48 -4.16
N VAL A 104 -8.63 0.20 -4.54
CA VAL A 104 -7.28 -0.39 -4.51
C VAL A 104 -6.94 -0.92 -3.12
N PHE A 105 -7.21 -0.14 -2.08
CA PHE A 105 -6.85 -0.56 -0.71
C PHE A 105 -7.82 -1.60 -0.14
N THR A 106 -9.08 -1.53 -0.50
CA THR A 106 -10.04 -2.57 -0.12
C THR A 106 -9.65 -3.91 -0.75
N ASP A 107 -9.34 -3.90 -2.03
CA ASP A 107 -8.92 -5.09 -2.75
C ASP A 107 -7.59 -5.63 -2.20
N LEU A 108 -6.67 -4.74 -1.85
CA LEU A 108 -5.40 -5.15 -1.27
C LEU A 108 -5.60 -5.87 0.06
N ALA A 109 -6.44 -5.34 0.94
CA ALA A 109 -6.70 -5.97 2.23
C ALA A 109 -7.34 -7.35 2.05
N GLU A 110 -8.30 -7.47 1.14
CA GLU A 110 -8.92 -8.76 0.83
C GLU A 110 -7.90 -9.74 0.26
N TRP A 111 -7.06 -9.27 -0.64
CA TRP A 111 -6.04 -10.12 -1.24
C TRP A 111 -5.05 -10.64 -0.18
N ILE A 112 -4.61 -9.77 0.73
CA ILE A 112 -3.71 -10.18 1.81
C ILE A 112 -4.38 -11.21 2.71
N TYR A 113 -5.63 -10.97 3.09
CA TYR A 113 -6.38 -11.92 3.91
C TYR A 113 -6.43 -13.30 3.26
N ASP A 114 -6.67 -13.34 1.95
CA ASP A 114 -6.77 -14.59 1.20
C ASP A 114 -5.45 -15.37 1.14
N GLN A 115 -4.33 -14.72 1.35
CA GLN A 115 -3.03 -15.42 1.39
C GLN A 115 -2.91 -16.35 2.59
N GLY A 116 -3.71 -16.15 3.63
CA GLY A 116 -3.71 -16.99 4.82
C GLY A 116 -4.64 -18.20 4.76
N ARG A 117 -5.38 -18.34 3.68
CA ARG A 117 -6.33 -19.46 3.52
C ARG A 117 -5.67 -20.71 3.00
#